data_8199e689238a07f805f0a63348baa7fe
#
_entry.id   8199e689238a07f805f0a63348baa7fe
#
_cell.length_a   1.000
_cell.length_b   1.000
_cell.length_c   1.000
_cell.angle_alpha   90.00
_cell.angle_beta   90.00
_cell.angle_gamma   90.00
#
_symmetry.space_group_name_H-M   'P 1'
#
loop_
_entity.id
_entity.type
_entity.pdbx_description
1 polymer ?
#
loop_
_entity_poly.entity_id
_entity_poly.type
_entity_poly.pdbx_seq_one_letter_code
_entity_poly.pdbx_strand_id
1 'polypeptide(L)' 'MPRRKKVENLSLEEMLMKTEQEIKTTEAELKELRLKAKELRKKIEDKQKDEIFSALIASGKTVEEVVTYLKSGNEEKAE' A
#
# COMPACT_ATOMS: atom_id res chain seq x y z
N MET A 1 29.24 -13.30 -39.86
CA MET A 1 30.29 -12.44 -39.37
C MET A 1 30.63 -12.76 -37.94
N PRO A 2 31.89 -13.16 -37.73
CA PRO A 2 32.28 -13.56 -36.38
C PRO A 2 32.16 -12.46 -35.34
N ARG A 3 32.42 -11.25 -35.72
CA ARG A 3 32.32 -10.11 -34.82
C ARG A 3 30.92 -9.92 -34.24
N ARG A 4 29.94 -10.07 -35.12
CA ARG A 4 28.54 -9.93 -34.68
C ARG A 4 28.17 -10.96 -33.65
N LYS A 5 28.60 -12.20 -33.87
CA LYS A 5 28.31 -13.26 -32.91
C LYS A 5 28.94 -12.98 -31.57
N LYS A 6 30.20 -12.55 -31.53
CA LYS A 6 30.86 -12.18 -30.31
C LYS A 6 30.17 -11.01 -29.63
N VAL A 7 29.84 -10.00 -30.45
CA VAL A 7 29.14 -8.83 -29.92
C VAL A 7 27.75 -9.21 -29.41
N GLU A 8 27.08 -10.10 -30.15
CA GLU A 8 25.78 -10.58 -29.69
C GLU A 8 25.86 -11.31 -28.36
N ASN A 9 26.87 -12.17 -28.19
CA ASN A 9 27.05 -12.90 -26.95
C ASN A 9 27.32 -11.97 -25.79
N LEU A 10 28.25 -11.03 -26.00
CA LEU A 10 28.55 -10.01 -24.99
C LEU A 10 27.32 -9.16 -24.72
N SER A 11 26.62 -8.82 -25.81
CA SER A 11 25.41 -8.02 -25.71
C SER A 11 24.33 -8.74 -24.91
N LEU A 12 24.19 -10.04 -25.13
CA LEU A 12 23.20 -10.83 -24.40
C LEU A 12 23.54 -10.89 -22.92
N GLU A 13 24.79 -11.09 -22.57
CA GLU A 13 25.21 -11.09 -21.17
C GLU A 13 24.98 -9.73 -20.53
N GLU A 14 25.35 -8.67 -21.24
CA GLU A 14 25.12 -7.31 -20.76
C GLU A 14 23.65 -7.03 -20.63
N MET A 15 22.85 -7.47 -21.58
CA MET A 15 21.41 -7.29 -21.54
C MET A 15 20.80 -8.02 -20.35
N LEU A 16 21.30 -9.22 -20.08
CA LEU A 16 20.84 -9.97 -18.92
C LEU A 16 21.16 -9.24 -17.63
N MET A 17 22.39 -8.75 -17.49
CA MET A 17 22.79 -8.00 -16.31
C MET A 17 21.94 -6.75 -16.13
N LYS A 18 21.71 -6.01 -17.20
CA LYS A 18 20.86 -4.82 -17.15
C LYS A 18 19.46 -5.17 -16.74
N THR A 19 18.93 -6.24 -17.33
CA THR A 19 17.58 -6.69 -17.03
C THR A 19 17.47 -7.09 -15.56
N GLU A 20 18.44 -7.79 -15.05
CA GLU A 20 18.46 -8.18 -13.65
C GLU A 20 18.52 -6.96 -12.74
N GLN A 21 19.31 -5.96 -13.12
CA GLN A 21 19.37 -4.72 -12.36
C GLN A 21 18.03 -3.98 -12.39
N GLU A 22 17.40 -3.95 -13.57
CA GLU A 22 16.09 -3.34 -13.71
C GLU A 22 15.06 -4.04 -12.86
N ILE A 23 15.12 -5.36 -12.79
CA ILE A 23 14.23 -6.15 -11.94
C ILE A 23 14.40 -5.74 -10.49
N LYS A 24 15.63 -5.66 -10.02
CA LYS A 24 15.91 -5.25 -8.64
C LYS A 24 15.39 -3.85 -8.36
N THR A 25 15.65 -2.93 -9.27
CA THR A 25 15.18 -1.56 -9.14
C THR A 25 13.66 -1.49 -9.11
N THR A 26 13.03 -2.21 -10.02
CA THR A 26 11.58 -2.24 -10.11
C THR A 26 10.95 -2.88 -8.89
N GLU A 27 11.57 -3.93 -8.37
CA GLU A 27 11.10 -4.57 -7.14
C GLU A 27 11.18 -3.62 -5.95
N ALA A 28 12.27 -2.85 -5.88
CA ALA A 28 12.44 -1.87 -4.83
C ALA A 28 11.39 -0.76 -4.94
N GLU A 29 11.16 -0.27 -6.16
CA GLU A 29 10.13 0.73 -6.42
C GLU A 29 8.74 0.20 -6.09
N LEU A 30 8.48 -1.04 -6.46
CA LEU A 30 7.20 -1.68 -6.16
C LEU A 30 6.98 -1.78 -4.65
N LYS A 31 8.02 -2.15 -3.93
CA LYS A 31 7.96 -2.23 -2.47
C LYS A 31 7.64 -0.88 -1.86
N GLU A 32 8.31 0.18 -2.34
CA GLU A 32 8.05 1.53 -1.87
C GLU A 32 6.63 1.98 -2.17
N LEU A 33 6.15 1.68 -3.38
CA LEU A 33 4.79 2.04 -3.77
C LEU A 33 3.76 1.30 -2.92
N ARG A 34 4.03 0.05 -2.61
CA ARG A 34 3.14 -0.72 -1.73
C ARG A 34 3.08 -0.13 -0.33
N LEU A 35 4.22 0.32 0.18
CA LEU A 35 4.27 0.99 1.48
C LEU A 35 3.50 2.30 1.45
N LYS A 36 3.67 3.07 0.38
CA LYS A 36 2.92 4.32 0.22
C LYS A 36 1.43 4.07 0.15
N ALA A 37 1.03 3.05 -0.59
CA ALA A 37 -0.38 2.69 -0.70
C ALA A 37 -0.94 2.30 0.66
N LYS A 38 -0.17 1.55 1.43
CA LYS A 38 -0.58 1.15 2.78
C LYS A 38 -0.74 2.35 3.69
N GLU A 39 0.22 3.27 3.64
CA GLU A 39 0.15 4.51 4.42
C GLU A 39 -1.05 5.37 4.03
N LEU A 40 -1.29 5.49 2.72
CA LEU A 40 -2.42 6.27 2.23
C LEU A 40 -3.76 5.64 2.63
N ARG A 41 -3.85 4.31 2.56
CA ARG A 41 -5.07 3.62 3.02
C ARG A 41 -5.31 3.89 4.50
N LYS A 42 -4.25 3.84 5.28
CA LYS A 42 -4.36 4.11 6.72
C LYS A 42 -4.83 5.53 6.98
N LYS A 43 -4.25 6.49 6.24
CA LYS A 43 -4.66 7.89 6.38
C LYS A 43 -6.11 8.10 6.00
N ILE A 44 -6.57 7.42 4.96
CA ILE A 44 -7.97 7.49 4.53
C ILE A 44 -8.86 6.91 5.62
N GLU A 45 -8.50 5.76 6.17
CA GLU A 45 -9.26 5.14 7.25
C GLU A 45 -9.34 6.05 8.46
N ASP A 46 -8.20 6.63 8.85
CA ASP A 46 -8.15 7.54 9.99
C ASP A 46 -9.02 8.76 9.75
N LYS A 47 -8.97 9.31 8.54
CA LYS A 47 -9.81 10.45 8.18
C LYS A 47 -11.28 10.09 8.24
N GLN A 48 -11.64 8.93 7.72
CA GLN A 48 -13.03 8.46 7.76
C GLN A 48 -13.51 8.25 9.19
N LYS A 49 -12.65 7.66 10.03
CA LYS A 49 -12.97 7.49 11.45
C LYS A 49 -13.18 8.82 12.13
N ASP A 50 -12.31 9.79 11.87
CA ASP A 50 -12.43 11.12 12.42
C ASP A 50 -13.73 11.81 11.98
N GLU A 51 -14.08 11.67 10.71
CA GLU A 51 -15.31 12.23 10.18
C GLU A 51 -16.53 11.61 10.84
N ILE A 52 -16.55 10.30 10.96
CA ILE A 52 -17.65 9.58 11.61
C ILE A 52 -17.73 9.97 13.07
N PHE A 53 -16.59 10.01 13.74
CA PHE A 53 -16.51 10.36 15.15
C PHE A 53 -17.01 11.78 15.38
N SER A 54 -16.56 12.72 14.56
CA SER A 54 -16.99 14.11 14.64
C SER A 54 -18.49 14.24 14.40
N ALA A 55 -19.01 13.51 13.42
CA ALA A 55 -20.44 13.54 13.13
C ALA A 55 -21.26 13.00 14.29
N LEU A 56 -20.80 11.92 14.92
CA LEU A 56 -21.50 11.34 16.05
C LEU A 56 -21.48 12.28 17.25
N ILE A 57 -20.35 12.93 17.51
CA ILE A 57 -20.24 13.91 18.58
C ILE A 57 -21.14 15.11 18.29
N ALA A 58 -21.13 15.59 17.06
CA ALA A 58 -21.97 16.71 16.65
C ALA A 58 -23.46 16.41 16.82
N SER A 59 -23.85 15.15 16.77
CA SER A 59 -25.24 14.75 17.00
C SER A 59 -25.63 14.72 18.48
N GLY A 60 -24.71 15.12 19.37
CA GLY A 60 -24.98 15.21 20.81
C GLY A 60 -24.56 14.01 21.61
N LYS A 61 -23.86 13.08 20.99
CA LYS A 61 -23.40 11.89 21.70
C LYS A 61 -22.04 12.14 22.36
N THR A 62 -21.86 11.54 23.53
CA THR A 62 -20.59 11.61 24.23
C THR A 62 -19.62 10.61 23.63
N VAL A 63 -18.34 10.78 23.96
CA VAL A 63 -17.29 9.85 23.52
C VAL A 63 -17.61 8.44 23.99
N GLU A 64 -18.06 8.30 25.23
CA GLU A 64 -18.40 6.98 25.78
C GLU A 64 -19.55 6.33 25.03
N GLU A 65 -20.55 7.10 24.68
CA GLU A 65 -21.68 6.59 23.91
C GLU A 65 -21.24 6.12 22.53
N VAL A 66 -20.37 6.89 21.88
CA VAL A 66 -19.83 6.53 20.57
C VAL A 66 -19.03 5.24 20.64
N VAL A 67 -18.17 5.12 21.64
CA VAL A 67 -17.37 3.91 21.81
C VAL A 67 -18.26 2.70 22.09
N THR A 68 -19.26 2.87 22.93
CA THR A 68 -20.22 1.81 23.24
C THR A 68 -20.97 1.37 21.99
N TYR A 69 -21.40 2.34 21.20
CA TYR A 69 -22.11 2.06 19.94
C TYR A 69 -21.24 1.25 19.00
N LEU A 70 -19.99 1.64 18.83
CA LEU A 70 -19.07 0.95 17.93
C LEU A 70 -18.78 -0.48 18.39
N LYS A 71 -18.62 -0.66 19.69
CA LYS A 71 -18.39 -1.97 20.27
C LYS A 71 -19.60 -2.88 20.08
N SER A 72 -20.78 -2.35 20.31
CA SER A 72 -22.02 -3.11 20.12
C SER A 72 -22.17 -3.54 18.66
N GLY A 73 -21.88 -2.62 17.74
CA GLY A 73 -21.92 -2.93 16.33
C GLY A 73 -20.95 -4.02 15.95
N ASN A 74 -19.75 -3.99 16.51
CA ASN A 74 -18.73 -5.00 16.26
C ASN A 74 -19.13 -6.35 16.85
N GLU A 75 -19.70 -6.36 18.03
CA GLU A 75 -20.16 -7.58 18.66
C GLU A 75 -21.28 -8.22 17.85
N GLU A 76 -22.20 -7.42 17.37
CA GLU A 76 -23.26 -7.91 16.50
C GLU A 76 -22.70 -8.51 15.21
N LYS A 77 -21.70 -7.89 14.64
CA LYS A 77 -21.05 -8.40 13.43
C LYS A 77 -20.30 -9.69 13.69
N ALA A 78 -19.76 -9.84 14.87
CA ALA A 78 -19.01 -11.05 15.23
C ALA A 78 -19.90 -12.28 15.32
N GLU A 79 -21.14 -12.09 15.58
CA GLU A 79 -22.10 -13.19 15.60
C GLU A 79 -22.57 -13.55 14.19
#